data_f3445052ef6c6fecee2186f905e9b742
#
_entry.id   f3445052ef6c6fecee2186f905e9b742
#
_cell.length_a   1.000
_cell.length_b   1.000
_cell.length_c   1.000
_cell.angle_alpha   90.00
_cell.angle_beta   90.00
_cell.angle_gamma   90.00
#
_symmetry.space_group_name_H-M   'P 1'
#
loop_
_entity.id
_entity.type
_entity.pdbx_description
1 polymer ?
#
loop_
_entity_poly.entity_id
_entity_poly.type
_entity_poly.pdbx_seq_one_letter_code
_entity_poly.pdbx_strand_id
1 'polypeptide(L)'
;MLSDSECARTARQRILPGFGDDAQERLHAAHVLIVGAGGLGCPALQQLAAAGIGRITLIDSDTVDVSNLHRQVLFGVGDVGKPKAHVAAARARELNPELAIMPLQERLDASNVADLCADADLVLDGSDTFATKYLVADACEITSTPLAWGTVLRYGGQAALWHSGPSCDDGRGVGLRDLFPAPPEGEALECSTAGVLGATTSVIAGLMATSAIGMLGALPHHAELVGRVTTYDALPGSFRTLRAAADPDRALVTALATAPELPPELSTGRAALLDISEHPTALAPLPSVALPWHTVTDDDAVRRALASCDADLVFVACPSGGRSAGFAL
;
A
#
# COMPACT_ATOMS: atom_id res chain seq x y z
N MET A 1 23.20 1.01 20.04
CA MET A 1 23.26 0.05 21.19
C MET A 1 21.86 -0.12 21.72
N LEU A 2 21.37 -1.38 21.82
CA LEU A 2 20.03 -1.69 22.28
C LEU A 2 19.90 -1.47 23.79
N SER A 3 18.72 -1.08 24.25
CA SER A 3 18.40 -1.04 25.68
C SER A 3 18.25 -2.45 26.27
N ASP A 4 18.35 -2.57 27.60
CA ASP A 4 18.10 -3.85 28.30
C ASP A 4 16.68 -4.35 28.04
N SER A 5 15.70 -3.46 27.93
CA SER A 5 14.31 -3.77 27.60
C SER A 5 14.18 -4.38 26.21
N GLU A 6 14.78 -3.73 25.20
CA GLU A 6 14.79 -4.21 23.83
C GLU A 6 15.55 -5.55 23.70
N CYS A 7 16.67 -5.68 24.40
CA CYS A 7 17.41 -6.95 24.49
C CYS A 7 16.57 -8.08 25.06
N ALA A 8 15.79 -7.83 26.10
CA ALA A 8 14.91 -8.82 26.70
C ALA A 8 13.74 -9.17 25.77
N ARG A 9 13.13 -8.17 25.14
CA ARG A 9 11.99 -8.30 24.24
C ARG A 9 12.34 -9.12 22.99
N THR A 10 13.53 -8.91 22.41
CA THR A 10 14.00 -9.56 21.17
C THR A 10 14.87 -10.79 21.42
N ALA A 11 15.06 -11.23 22.68
CA ALA A 11 15.98 -12.30 23.05
C ALA A 11 15.79 -13.59 22.23
N ARG A 12 14.54 -13.98 21.93
CA ARG A 12 14.24 -15.20 21.16
C ARG A 12 14.55 -15.08 19.67
N GLN A 13 14.51 -13.87 19.13
CA GLN A 13 14.88 -13.57 17.75
C GLN A 13 16.39 -13.51 17.59
N ARG A 14 17.09 -12.89 18.55
CA ARG A 14 18.55 -12.71 18.50
C ARG A 14 19.34 -14.01 18.57
N ILE A 15 18.80 -15.08 19.17
CA ILE A 15 19.46 -16.40 19.21
C ILE A 15 19.30 -17.22 17.94
N LEU A 16 18.56 -16.74 16.95
CA LEU A 16 18.43 -17.46 15.68
C LEU A 16 19.79 -17.50 14.95
N PRO A 17 20.15 -18.65 14.33
CA PRO A 17 21.37 -18.76 13.54
C PRO A 17 21.42 -17.70 12.44
N GLY A 18 22.50 -16.92 12.40
CA GLY A 18 22.72 -15.87 11.42
C GLY A 18 21.97 -14.57 11.70
N PHE A 19 21.23 -14.46 12.80
CA PHE A 19 20.58 -13.22 13.22
C PHE A 19 21.52 -12.40 14.13
N GLY A 20 21.66 -12.78 15.38
CA GLY A 20 22.57 -12.16 16.35
C GLY A 20 22.21 -10.71 16.73
N ASP A 21 23.11 -10.09 17.47
CA ASP A 21 22.96 -8.70 17.94
C ASP A 21 23.09 -7.71 16.80
N ASP A 22 23.98 -7.96 15.84
CA ASP A 22 24.24 -7.07 14.70
C ASP A 22 22.98 -6.88 13.83
N ALA A 23 22.24 -7.97 13.56
CA ALA A 23 21.00 -7.83 12.80
C ALA A 23 19.94 -7.07 13.60
N GLN A 24 19.84 -7.30 14.91
CA GLN A 24 18.92 -6.57 15.76
C GLN A 24 19.26 -5.08 15.84
N GLU A 25 20.55 -4.72 15.93
CA GLU A 25 20.97 -3.31 15.90
C GLU A 25 20.64 -2.64 14.55
N ARG A 26 20.78 -3.36 13.43
CA ARG A 26 20.33 -2.85 12.11
C ARG A 26 18.84 -2.61 12.08
N LEU A 27 18.01 -3.54 12.57
CA LEU A 27 16.57 -3.36 12.64
C LEU A 27 16.18 -2.18 13.52
N HIS A 28 16.85 -2.03 14.66
CA HIS A 28 16.61 -0.90 15.56
C HIS A 28 17.02 0.47 14.95
N ALA A 29 17.99 0.48 14.06
CA ALA A 29 18.40 1.69 13.33
C ALA A 29 17.50 1.97 12.12
N ALA A 30 16.80 0.98 11.59
CA ALA A 30 16.07 1.06 10.33
C ALA A 30 14.79 1.90 10.43
N HIS A 31 14.49 2.56 9.31
CA HIS A 31 13.24 3.28 9.07
C HIS A 31 12.41 2.56 7.99
N VAL A 32 11.17 2.23 8.30
CA VAL A 32 10.22 1.62 7.35
C VAL A 32 9.06 2.56 7.09
N LEU A 33 8.77 2.83 5.82
CA LEU A 33 7.53 3.44 5.39
C LEU A 33 6.49 2.32 5.18
N ILE A 34 5.36 2.40 5.85
CA ILE A 34 4.21 1.51 5.62
C ILE A 34 3.11 2.31 4.95
N VAL A 35 2.72 1.88 3.75
CA VAL A 35 1.62 2.47 2.97
C VAL A 35 0.35 1.65 3.22
N GLY A 36 -0.63 2.27 3.88
CA GLY A 36 -1.91 1.66 4.22
C GLY A 36 -1.92 0.86 5.52
N ALA A 37 -2.89 1.14 6.38
CA ALA A 37 -3.23 0.40 7.60
C ALA A 37 -4.42 -0.54 7.34
N GLY A 38 -4.38 -1.24 6.22
CA GLY A 38 -5.40 -2.19 5.78
C GLY A 38 -5.13 -3.63 6.23
N GLY A 39 -5.71 -4.59 5.48
CA GLY A 39 -5.57 -6.02 5.78
C GLY A 39 -4.15 -6.56 5.65
N LEU A 40 -3.26 -5.92 4.87
CA LEU A 40 -1.84 -6.24 4.78
C LEU A 40 -1.02 -5.39 5.75
N GLY A 41 -1.27 -4.08 5.80
CA GLY A 41 -0.49 -3.17 6.62
C GLY A 41 -0.63 -3.42 8.12
N CYS A 42 -1.83 -3.72 8.63
CA CYS A 42 -2.03 -4.01 10.05
C CYS A 42 -1.20 -5.19 10.58
N PRO A 43 -1.28 -6.41 9.98
CA PRO A 43 -0.47 -7.52 10.45
C PRO A 43 1.03 -7.30 10.23
N ALA A 44 1.42 -6.65 9.13
CA ALA A 44 2.83 -6.33 8.86
C ALA A 44 3.39 -5.35 9.89
N LEU A 45 2.68 -4.24 10.19
CA LEU A 45 3.05 -3.29 11.23
C LEU A 45 3.25 -3.98 12.58
N GLN A 46 2.32 -4.88 12.95
CA GLN A 46 2.42 -5.64 14.20
C GLN A 46 3.72 -6.46 14.25
N GLN A 47 4.06 -7.16 13.17
CA GLN A 47 5.27 -7.97 13.10
C GLN A 47 6.54 -7.12 13.12
N LEU A 48 6.59 -6.03 12.37
CA LEU A 48 7.75 -5.13 12.31
C LEU A 48 7.99 -4.42 13.64
N ALA A 49 6.94 -3.92 14.29
CA ALA A 49 7.03 -3.34 15.63
C ALA A 49 7.55 -4.36 16.66
N ALA A 50 6.99 -5.58 16.64
CA ALA A 50 7.42 -6.67 17.51
C ALA A 50 8.87 -7.14 17.22
N ALA A 51 9.32 -7.11 15.96
CA ALA A 51 10.69 -7.48 15.59
C ALA A 51 11.74 -6.43 15.98
N GLY A 52 11.34 -5.21 16.35
CA GLY A 52 12.26 -4.19 16.83
C GLY A 52 12.75 -3.22 15.76
N ILE A 53 11.94 -2.94 14.74
CA ILE A 53 12.17 -1.79 13.86
C ILE A 53 12.13 -0.52 14.72
N GLY A 54 13.15 0.34 14.58
CA GLY A 54 13.28 1.52 15.43
C GLY A 54 12.42 2.70 14.98
N ARG A 55 12.20 2.88 13.67
CA ARG A 55 11.37 3.97 13.13
C ARG A 55 10.38 3.45 12.09
N ILE A 56 9.14 3.88 12.19
CA ILE A 56 8.09 3.59 11.19
C ILE A 56 7.35 4.89 10.86
N THR A 57 7.18 5.18 9.59
CA THR A 57 6.18 6.13 9.09
C THR A 57 5.01 5.32 8.54
N LEU A 58 3.80 5.59 9.04
CA LEU A 58 2.58 4.91 8.61
C LEU A 58 1.63 5.91 7.97
N ILE A 59 1.37 5.76 6.67
CA ILE A 59 0.45 6.64 5.93
C ILE A 59 -0.84 5.92 5.57
N ASP A 60 -1.98 6.49 5.98
CA ASP A 60 -3.33 6.02 5.64
C ASP A 60 -4.32 7.16 5.86
N SER A 61 -5.12 7.49 4.85
CA SER A 61 -6.11 8.59 4.92
C SER A 61 -7.45 8.19 5.52
N ASP A 62 -7.72 6.88 5.68
CA ASP A 62 -9.03 6.35 6.02
C ASP A 62 -9.33 6.37 7.52
N THR A 63 -10.61 6.19 7.81
CA THR A 63 -11.12 5.85 9.14
C THR A 63 -11.45 4.37 9.23
N VAL A 64 -11.46 3.85 10.46
CA VAL A 64 -11.84 2.46 10.73
C VAL A 64 -13.32 2.25 10.44
N ASP A 65 -13.64 1.24 9.61
CA ASP A 65 -15.00 0.82 9.31
C ASP A 65 -15.28 -0.58 9.85
N VAL A 66 -16.53 -0.85 10.23
CA VAL A 66 -16.94 -2.15 10.77
C VAL A 66 -16.70 -3.29 9.79
N SER A 67 -16.85 -3.05 8.49
CA SER A 67 -16.60 -4.03 7.42
C SER A 67 -15.12 -4.41 7.27
N ASN A 68 -14.22 -3.64 7.89
CA ASN A 68 -12.79 -3.88 7.85
C ASN A 68 -12.30 -4.84 8.95
N LEU A 69 -13.04 -4.96 10.07
CA LEU A 69 -12.56 -5.62 11.29
C LEU A 69 -12.21 -7.09 11.11
N HIS A 70 -12.81 -7.77 10.14
CA HIS A 70 -12.53 -9.19 9.88
C HIS A 70 -11.11 -9.45 9.35
N ARG A 71 -10.38 -8.41 8.87
CA ARG A 71 -9.02 -8.54 8.31
C ARG A 71 -8.02 -7.49 8.78
N GLN A 72 -8.48 -6.35 9.32
CA GLN A 72 -7.63 -5.28 9.85
C GLN A 72 -7.46 -5.45 11.36
N VAL A 73 -6.63 -6.43 11.74
CA VAL A 73 -6.58 -7.04 13.08
C VAL A 73 -6.08 -6.13 14.21
N LEU A 74 -5.58 -4.93 13.91
CA LEU A 74 -5.20 -3.94 14.93
C LEU A 74 -6.40 -3.14 15.46
N PHE A 75 -7.55 -3.22 14.78
CA PHE A 75 -8.73 -2.42 15.13
C PHE A 75 -9.79 -3.26 15.82
N GLY A 76 -10.50 -2.65 16.75
CA GLY A 76 -11.66 -3.20 17.43
C GLY A 76 -12.92 -2.38 17.15
N VAL A 77 -14.09 -2.88 17.61
CA VAL A 77 -15.38 -2.20 17.45
C VAL A 77 -15.35 -0.78 18.03
N GLY A 78 -14.63 -0.57 19.15
CA GLY A 78 -14.49 0.75 19.78
C GLY A 78 -13.61 1.74 18.99
N ASP A 79 -13.02 1.32 17.88
CA ASP A 79 -12.18 2.17 17.03
C ASP A 79 -12.90 2.64 15.76
N VAL A 80 -14.11 2.14 15.49
CA VAL A 80 -14.91 2.55 14.32
C VAL A 80 -15.08 4.08 14.29
N GLY A 81 -14.81 4.67 13.12
CA GLY A 81 -14.84 6.13 12.89
C GLY A 81 -13.56 6.87 13.27
N LYS A 82 -12.57 6.22 13.92
CA LYS A 82 -11.28 6.84 14.22
C LYS A 82 -10.31 6.70 13.06
N PRO A 83 -9.33 7.63 12.90
CA PRO A 83 -8.29 7.53 11.87
C PRO A 83 -7.47 6.24 12.01
N LYS A 84 -7.37 5.45 10.92
CA LYS A 84 -6.64 4.17 10.91
C LYS A 84 -5.17 4.34 11.32
N ALA A 85 -4.47 5.31 10.72
CA ALA A 85 -3.04 5.54 10.99
C ALA A 85 -2.77 5.79 12.48
N HIS A 86 -3.58 6.62 13.13
CA HIS A 86 -3.41 6.96 14.55
C HIS A 86 -3.71 5.77 15.48
N VAL A 87 -4.78 5.02 15.21
CA VAL A 87 -5.13 3.83 16.02
C VAL A 87 -4.05 2.75 15.87
N ALA A 88 -3.62 2.46 14.64
CA ALA A 88 -2.58 1.47 14.39
C ALA A 88 -1.24 1.86 15.05
N ALA A 89 -0.86 3.14 14.98
CA ALA A 89 0.35 3.63 15.64
C ALA A 89 0.28 3.49 17.18
N ALA A 90 -0.89 3.73 17.78
CA ALA A 90 -1.07 3.51 19.21
C ALA A 90 -0.87 2.04 19.60
N ARG A 91 -1.45 1.11 18.83
CA ARG A 91 -1.27 -0.33 19.04
C ARG A 91 0.18 -0.79 18.84
N ALA A 92 0.89 -0.23 17.86
CA ALA A 92 2.29 -0.55 17.64
C ALA A 92 3.18 -0.11 18.81
N ARG A 93 2.90 1.06 19.44
CA ARG A 93 3.62 1.52 20.65
C ARG A 93 3.34 0.64 21.88
N GLU A 94 2.14 0.04 21.98
CA GLU A 94 1.86 -0.93 23.03
C GLU A 94 2.72 -2.20 22.91
N LEU A 95 3.05 -2.61 21.68
CA LEU A 95 3.91 -3.77 21.40
C LEU A 95 5.40 -3.44 21.58
N ASN A 96 5.80 -2.25 21.18
CA ASN A 96 7.18 -1.77 21.28
C ASN A 96 7.20 -0.29 21.72
N PRO A 97 7.37 -0.02 23.03
CA PRO A 97 7.40 1.35 23.56
C PRO A 97 8.57 2.19 23.05
N GLU A 98 9.64 1.56 22.55
CA GLU A 98 10.82 2.25 22.01
C GLU A 98 10.67 2.60 20.51
N LEU A 99 9.60 2.12 19.86
CA LEU A 99 9.32 2.40 18.46
C LEU A 99 8.97 3.89 18.24
N ALA A 100 9.78 4.57 17.45
CA ALA A 100 9.44 5.89 16.92
C ALA A 100 8.49 5.73 15.73
N ILE A 101 7.18 5.82 15.98
CA ILE A 101 6.18 5.72 14.90
C ILE A 101 5.48 7.05 14.66
N MET A 102 5.45 7.47 13.38
CA MET A 102 4.80 8.68 12.89
C MET A 102 3.58 8.31 12.05
N PRO A 103 2.36 8.51 12.55
CA PRO A 103 1.15 8.32 11.76
C PRO A 103 0.88 9.56 10.91
N LEU A 104 0.65 9.36 9.61
CA LEU A 104 0.22 10.37 8.66
C LEU A 104 -1.20 10.04 8.21
N GLN A 105 -2.17 10.87 8.60
CA GLN A 105 -3.54 10.77 8.13
C GLN A 105 -3.69 11.55 6.83
N GLU A 106 -3.02 11.08 5.80
CA GLU A 106 -2.90 11.75 4.52
C GLU A 106 -3.06 10.73 3.39
N ARG A 107 -3.48 11.20 2.22
CA ARG A 107 -3.48 10.40 1.01
C ARG A 107 -2.07 10.36 0.44
N LEU A 108 -1.61 9.16 0.09
CA LEU A 108 -0.39 9.01 -0.70
C LEU A 108 -0.69 9.35 -2.16
N ASP A 109 0.06 10.29 -2.72
CA ASP A 109 -0.05 10.69 -4.12
C ASP A 109 1.32 11.06 -4.71
N ALA A 110 1.33 11.53 -5.97
CA ALA A 110 2.56 11.87 -6.67
C ALA A 110 3.34 13.05 -6.05
N SER A 111 2.70 13.86 -5.18
CA SER A 111 3.35 15.03 -4.56
C SER A 111 4.16 14.65 -3.31
N ASN A 112 3.85 13.53 -2.64
CA ASN A 112 4.49 13.16 -1.37
C ASN A 112 5.21 11.81 -1.40
N VAL A 113 4.88 10.91 -2.34
CA VAL A 113 5.38 9.52 -2.34
C VAL A 113 6.89 9.43 -2.51
N ALA A 114 7.49 10.26 -3.38
CA ALA A 114 8.94 10.18 -3.65
C ALA A 114 9.77 10.59 -2.43
N ASP A 115 9.39 11.66 -1.75
CA ASP A 115 10.08 12.13 -0.54
C ASP A 115 9.94 11.12 0.61
N LEU A 116 8.74 10.54 0.78
CA LEU A 116 8.49 9.51 1.79
C LEU A 116 9.29 8.23 1.52
N CYS A 117 9.40 7.79 0.26
CA CYS A 117 10.21 6.63 -0.12
C CYS A 117 11.70 6.90 0.09
N ALA A 118 12.19 8.10 -0.27
CA ALA A 118 13.61 8.47 -0.12
C ALA A 118 14.07 8.55 1.33
N ASP A 119 13.17 8.88 2.29
CA ASP A 119 13.47 8.94 3.73
C ASP A 119 13.47 7.55 4.40
N ALA A 120 13.04 6.51 3.71
CA ALA A 120 12.93 5.16 4.26
C ALA A 120 14.03 4.21 3.77
N ASP A 121 14.48 3.29 4.64
CA ASP A 121 15.37 2.20 4.26
C ASP A 121 14.64 1.07 3.53
N LEU A 122 13.32 0.99 3.70
CA LEU A 122 12.44 0.05 3.02
C LEU A 122 10.99 0.54 3.05
N VAL A 123 10.28 0.32 1.95
CA VAL A 123 8.83 0.57 1.86
C VAL A 123 8.08 -0.75 1.96
N LEU A 124 6.99 -0.79 2.74
CA LEU A 124 6.04 -1.88 2.77
C LEU A 124 4.70 -1.40 2.20
N ASP A 125 4.32 -1.94 1.05
CA ASP A 125 3.06 -1.59 0.37
C ASP A 125 1.90 -2.47 0.84
N GLY A 126 1.12 -1.95 1.78
CA GLY A 126 -0.12 -2.53 2.28
C GLY A 126 -1.39 -2.02 1.61
N SER A 127 -1.27 -1.26 0.52
CA SER A 127 -2.41 -0.72 -0.24
C SER A 127 -3.20 -1.81 -0.96
N ASP A 128 -4.40 -1.49 -1.41
CA ASP A 128 -5.31 -2.42 -2.08
C ASP A 128 -5.70 -2.00 -3.51
N THR A 129 -5.29 -0.81 -3.96
CA THR A 129 -5.54 -0.34 -5.32
C THR A 129 -4.32 -0.49 -6.22
N PHE A 130 -4.52 -0.86 -7.49
CA PHE A 130 -3.42 -0.92 -8.46
C PHE A 130 -2.77 0.44 -8.67
N ALA A 131 -3.54 1.53 -8.68
CA ALA A 131 -2.99 2.88 -8.83
C ALA A 131 -1.95 3.20 -7.76
N THR A 132 -2.25 2.93 -6.49
CA THR A 132 -1.30 3.14 -5.38
C THR A 132 -0.11 2.18 -5.48
N LYS A 133 -0.33 0.90 -5.83
CA LYS A 133 0.75 -0.09 -5.96
C LYS A 133 1.79 0.30 -7.00
N TYR A 134 1.35 0.77 -8.16
CA TYR A 134 2.25 1.23 -9.21
C TYR A 134 2.92 2.55 -8.86
N LEU A 135 2.19 3.48 -8.22
CA LEU A 135 2.77 4.74 -7.74
C LEU A 135 3.90 4.49 -6.74
N VAL A 136 3.68 3.60 -5.77
CA VAL A 136 4.71 3.22 -4.77
C VAL A 136 5.89 2.52 -5.43
N ALA A 137 5.63 1.56 -6.33
CA ALA A 137 6.68 0.84 -7.02
C ALA A 137 7.54 1.76 -7.88
N ASP A 138 6.94 2.71 -8.59
CA ASP A 138 7.64 3.71 -9.41
C ASP A 138 8.50 4.64 -8.52
N ALA A 139 7.94 5.13 -7.41
CA ALA A 139 8.69 5.95 -6.46
C ALA A 139 9.88 5.18 -5.86
N CYS A 140 9.68 3.92 -5.46
CA CYS A 140 10.75 3.07 -4.96
C CYS A 140 11.85 2.84 -6.00
N GLU A 141 11.50 2.67 -7.28
CA GLU A 141 12.50 2.53 -8.35
C GLU A 141 13.27 3.84 -8.58
N ILE A 142 12.60 4.99 -8.58
CA ILE A 142 13.23 6.32 -8.71
C ILE A 142 14.22 6.56 -7.56
N THR A 143 13.84 6.22 -6.34
CA THR A 143 14.65 6.44 -5.13
C THR A 143 15.63 5.29 -4.84
N SER A 144 15.52 4.18 -5.57
CA SER A 144 16.24 2.91 -5.32
C SER A 144 15.97 2.35 -3.91
N THR A 145 14.77 2.56 -3.39
CA THR A 145 14.35 2.06 -2.07
C THR A 145 13.75 0.65 -2.23
N PRO A 146 14.18 -0.35 -1.43
CA PRO A 146 13.57 -1.69 -1.46
C PRO A 146 12.08 -1.66 -1.12
N LEU A 147 11.28 -2.48 -1.82
CA LEU A 147 9.83 -2.54 -1.70
C LEU A 147 9.36 -3.96 -1.29
N ALA A 148 8.90 -4.12 -0.07
CA ALA A 148 8.13 -5.30 0.33
C ALA A 148 6.68 -5.14 -0.13
N TRP A 149 6.33 -5.86 -1.19
CA TRP A 149 5.06 -5.74 -1.89
C TRP A 149 4.16 -6.95 -1.63
N GLY A 150 2.85 -6.72 -1.54
CA GLY A 150 1.88 -7.79 -1.43
C GLY A 150 0.54 -7.45 -2.09
N THR A 151 -0.18 -8.49 -2.48
CA THR A 151 -1.57 -8.38 -2.96
C THR A 151 -2.38 -9.57 -2.51
N VAL A 152 -3.67 -9.38 -2.29
CA VAL A 152 -4.61 -10.42 -1.86
C VAL A 152 -5.92 -10.29 -2.60
N LEU A 153 -6.53 -11.40 -2.94
CA LEU A 153 -7.84 -11.45 -3.56
C LEU A 153 -8.50 -12.78 -3.24
N ARG A 154 -9.74 -12.78 -2.74
CA ARG A 154 -10.49 -13.98 -2.39
C ARG A 154 -9.73 -14.87 -1.41
N TYR A 155 -9.27 -16.03 -1.85
CA TYR A 155 -8.56 -17.04 -1.04
C TYR A 155 -7.06 -17.06 -1.30
N GLY A 156 -6.55 -16.20 -2.17
CA GLY A 156 -5.15 -16.20 -2.57
C GLY A 156 -4.48 -14.86 -2.40
N GLY A 157 -3.15 -14.86 -2.56
CA GLY A 157 -2.35 -13.66 -2.53
C GLY A 157 -0.93 -13.91 -3.01
N GLN A 158 -0.21 -12.83 -3.19
CA GLN A 158 1.19 -12.85 -3.58
C GLN A 158 1.98 -11.89 -2.70
N ALA A 159 3.23 -12.24 -2.41
CA ALA A 159 4.21 -11.37 -1.78
C ALA A 159 5.52 -11.42 -2.54
N ALA A 160 6.22 -10.30 -2.61
CA ALA A 160 7.54 -10.18 -3.22
C ALA A 160 8.36 -9.09 -2.54
N LEU A 161 9.67 -9.19 -2.67
CA LEU A 161 10.61 -8.11 -2.38
C LEU A 161 11.18 -7.61 -3.71
N TRP A 162 10.97 -6.35 -4.01
CA TRP A 162 11.51 -5.66 -5.16
C TRP A 162 12.63 -4.72 -4.74
N HIS A 163 13.67 -4.62 -5.53
CA HIS A 163 14.71 -3.62 -5.38
C HIS A 163 15.27 -3.30 -6.76
N SER A 164 14.89 -2.17 -7.27
CA SER A 164 15.31 -1.66 -8.58
C SER A 164 15.60 -0.17 -8.48
N GLY A 165 16.42 0.32 -9.40
CA GLY A 165 16.76 1.72 -9.49
C GLY A 165 18.23 1.97 -9.79
N PRO A 166 18.61 3.23 -10.04
CA PRO A 166 19.95 3.59 -10.50
C PRO A 166 21.05 3.36 -9.44
N SER A 167 20.68 3.28 -8.15
CA SER A 167 21.63 3.07 -7.04
C SER A 167 21.80 1.60 -6.65
N CYS A 168 21.13 0.64 -7.34
CA CYS A 168 21.40 -0.77 -7.16
C CYS A 168 22.81 -1.14 -7.65
N ASP A 169 23.43 -2.19 -7.08
CA ASP A 169 24.83 -2.59 -7.38
C ASP A 169 25.11 -2.78 -8.87
N ASP A 170 24.13 -3.29 -9.62
CA ASP A 170 24.17 -3.48 -11.08
C ASP A 170 23.61 -2.27 -11.85
N GLY A 171 23.24 -1.18 -11.16
CA GLY A 171 22.61 0.00 -11.73
C GLY A 171 21.17 -0.19 -12.19
N ARG A 172 20.53 -1.33 -11.88
CA ARG A 172 19.19 -1.66 -12.34
C ARG A 172 18.33 -2.38 -11.28
N GLY A 173 18.77 -3.53 -10.77
CA GLY A 173 17.98 -4.40 -9.90
C GLY A 173 16.76 -5.03 -10.59
N VAL A 174 15.79 -5.52 -9.78
CA VAL A 174 14.53 -6.14 -10.24
C VAL A 174 13.35 -5.45 -9.57
N GLY A 175 12.46 -4.87 -10.34
CA GLY A 175 11.29 -4.13 -9.87
C GLY A 175 9.95 -4.79 -10.22
N LEU A 176 8.87 -4.23 -9.71
CA LEU A 176 7.51 -4.69 -9.98
C LEU A 176 7.21 -4.75 -11.49
N ARG A 177 7.64 -3.72 -12.23
CA ARG A 177 7.37 -3.58 -13.66
C ARG A 177 8.15 -4.58 -14.54
N ASP A 178 9.14 -5.26 -14.01
CA ASP A 178 9.82 -6.34 -14.73
C ASP A 178 8.94 -7.60 -14.87
N LEU A 179 7.99 -7.78 -13.94
CA LEU A 179 7.03 -8.89 -13.99
C LEU A 179 5.63 -8.41 -14.40
N PHE A 180 5.23 -7.22 -13.98
CA PHE A 180 3.93 -6.60 -14.24
C PHE A 180 4.12 -5.23 -14.89
N PRO A 181 4.35 -5.15 -16.22
CA PRO A 181 4.74 -3.91 -16.90
C PRO A 181 3.73 -2.77 -16.77
N ALA A 182 2.43 -3.11 -16.71
CA ALA A 182 1.33 -2.18 -16.61
C ALA A 182 0.24 -2.71 -15.67
N PRO A 183 -0.61 -1.82 -15.10
CA PRO A 183 -1.82 -2.24 -14.42
C PRO A 183 -2.70 -3.08 -15.33
N PRO A 184 -3.49 -4.03 -14.79
CA PRO A 184 -4.43 -4.79 -15.60
C PRO A 184 -5.44 -3.87 -16.28
N GLU A 185 -5.76 -4.19 -17.54
CA GLU A 185 -6.77 -3.46 -18.31
C GLU A 185 -8.19 -3.84 -17.85
N GLY A 186 -9.11 -2.88 -17.85
CA GLY A 186 -10.51 -3.07 -17.47
C GLY A 186 -10.79 -2.95 -15.96
N GLU A 187 -11.99 -3.39 -15.54
CA GLU A 187 -12.36 -3.44 -14.12
C GLU A 187 -11.51 -4.46 -13.38
N ALA A 188 -10.43 -3.99 -12.75
CA ALA A 188 -9.66 -4.84 -11.87
C ALA A 188 -10.50 -5.18 -10.62
N LEU A 189 -10.63 -6.47 -10.32
CA LEU A 189 -11.32 -6.91 -9.11
C LEU A 189 -10.55 -6.42 -7.88
N GLU A 190 -11.19 -5.60 -7.07
CA GLU A 190 -10.68 -5.13 -5.78
C GLU A 190 -11.20 -6.01 -4.64
N CYS A 191 -10.52 -5.97 -3.49
CA CYS A 191 -10.96 -6.69 -2.29
C CYS A 191 -12.37 -6.28 -1.84
N SER A 192 -12.76 -5.03 -2.10
CA SER A 192 -14.08 -4.46 -1.79
C SER A 192 -15.20 -5.13 -2.59
N THR A 193 -14.94 -5.52 -3.84
CA THR A 193 -15.93 -6.08 -4.76
C THR A 193 -15.87 -7.61 -4.85
N ALA A 194 -14.67 -8.19 -4.79
CA ALA A 194 -14.46 -9.63 -4.94
C ALA A 194 -14.37 -10.41 -3.62
N GLY A 195 -14.21 -9.69 -2.51
CA GLY A 195 -14.01 -10.26 -1.17
C GLY A 195 -12.60 -10.79 -0.93
N VAL A 196 -12.26 -11.00 0.33
CA VAL A 196 -10.98 -11.56 0.76
C VAL A 196 -11.13 -12.31 2.08
N LEU A 197 -10.48 -13.46 2.21
CA LEU A 197 -10.39 -14.19 3.46
C LEU A 197 -9.36 -13.50 4.39
N GLY A 198 -9.78 -13.02 5.58
CA GLY A 198 -8.92 -12.28 6.49
C GLY A 198 -7.65 -13.02 6.91
N ALA A 199 -7.71 -14.35 7.09
CA ALA A 199 -6.53 -15.14 7.39
C ALA A 199 -5.48 -15.11 6.26
N THR A 200 -5.90 -15.03 4.99
CA THR A 200 -5.01 -14.91 3.84
C THR A 200 -4.21 -13.61 3.89
N THR A 201 -4.82 -12.50 4.32
CA THR A 201 -4.10 -11.22 4.46
C THR A 201 -2.96 -11.33 5.47
N SER A 202 -3.17 -12.03 6.59
CA SER A 202 -2.14 -12.22 7.62
C SER A 202 -0.97 -13.09 7.13
N VAL A 203 -1.24 -14.11 6.30
CA VAL A 203 -0.18 -14.95 5.71
C VAL A 203 0.69 -14.12 4.76
N ILE A 204 0.06 -13.35 3.85
CA ILE A 204 0.79 -12.51 2.91
C ILE A 204 1.57 -11.41 3.64
N ALA A 205 0.96 -10.74 4.60
CA ALA A 205 1.62 -9.73 5.42
C ALA A 205 2.82 -10.31 6.20
N GLY A 206 2.71 -11.54 6.70
CA GLY A 206 3.81 -12.27 7.34
C GLY A 206 4.99 -12.52 6.40
N LEU A 207 4.72 -12.87 5.13
CA LEU A 207 5.75 -13.02 4.10
C LEU A 207 6.42 -11.68 3.78
N MET A 208 5.64 -10.59 3.66
CA MET A 208 6.17 -9.24 3.45
C MET A 208 7.06 -8.81 4.62
N ALA A 209 6.60 -8.98 5.86
CA ALA A 209 7.36 -8.64 7.05
C ALA A 209 8.65 -9.48 7.17
N THR A 210 8.58 -10.77 6.85
CA THR A 210 9.77 -11.66 6.83
C THR A 210 10.82 -11.16 5.83
N SER A 211 10.38 -10.78 4.63
CA SER A 211 11.28 -10.24 3.60
C SER A 211 11.90 -8.91 4.04
N ALA A 212 11.10 -8.02 4.64
CA ALA A 212 11.57 -6.74 5.17
C ALA A 212 12.61 -6.93 6.30
N ILE A 213 12.32 -7.80 7.28
CA ILE A 213 13.25 -8.12 8.36
C ILE A 213 14.53 -8.75 7.81
N GLY A 214 14.42 -9.68 6.86
CA GLY A 214 15.56 -10.32 6.22
C GLY A 214 16.48 -9.34 5.51
N MET A 215 15.91 -8.40 4.76
CA MET A 215 16.65 -7.37 4.03
C MET A 215 17.30 -6.36 4.99
N LEU A 216 16.54 -5.77 5.90
CA LEU A 216 17.03 -4.74 6.83
C LEU A 216 18.04 -5.31 7.84
N GLY A 217 17.83 -6.53 8.32
CA GLY A 217 18.75 -7.23 9.22
C GLY A 217 20.00 -7.76 8.51
N ALA A 218 20.07 -7.70 7.18
CA ALA A 218 21.09 -8.35 6.36
C ALA A 218 21.27 -9.84 6.73
N LEU A 219 20.14 -10.55 6.87
CA LEU A 219 20.15 -11.96 7.26
C LEU A 219 20.75 -12.84 6.15
N PRO A 220 21.23 -14.07 6.47
CA PRO A 220 21.73 -14.98 5.47
C PRO A 220 20.74 -15.15 4.32
N HIS A 221 21.23 -15.09 3.07
CA HIS A 221 20.44 -15.22 1.84
C HIS A 221 19.43 -14.08 1.57
N HIS A 222 19.51 -12.94 2.29
CA HIS A 222 18.60 -11.81 2.08
C HIS A 222 18.58 -11.30 0.62
N ALA A 223 19.74 -11.30 -0.06
CA ALA A 223 19.83 -10.91 -1.46
C ALA A 223 19.01 -11.82 -2.40
N GLU A 224 18.79 -13.09 -2.02
CA GLU A 224 17.99 -14.03 -2.79
C GLU A 224 16.47 -13.76 -2.68
N LEU A 225 16.06 -12.90 -1.74
CA LEU A 225 14.66 -12.49 -1.58
C LEU A 225 14.23 -11.54 -2.69
N VAL A 226 15.15 -10.71 -3.22
CA VAL A 226 14.85 -9.76 -4.30
C VAL A 226 14.44 -10.51 -5.57
N GLY A 227 13.30 -10.11 -6.13
CA GLY A 227 12.70 -10.75 -7.31
C GLY A 227 12.02 -12.09 -7.03
N ARG A 228 12.01 -12.57 -5.79
CA ARG A 228 11.29 -13.79 -5.42
C ARG A 228 9.81 -13.46 -5.17
N VAL A 229 8.93 -14.04 -6.00
CA VAL A 229 7.48 -13.90 -5.84
C VAL A 229 6.92 -15.20 -5.26
N THR A 230 6.29 -15.09 -4.11
CA THR A 230 5.61 -16.22 -3.46
C THR A 230 4.09 -16.04 -3.62
N THR A 231 3.44 -16.99 -4.26
CA THR A 231 1.98 -17.08 -4.37
C THR A 231 1.47 -18.05 -3.32
N TYR A 232 0.44 -17.64 -2.58
CA TYR A 232 -0.28 -18.47 -1.61
C TYR A 232 -1.73 -18.66 -2.05
N ASP A 233 -2.21 -19.90 -1.95
CA ASP A 233 -3.62 -20.28 -2.11
C ASP A 233 -4.07 -20.95 -0.81
N ALA A 234 -5.00 -20.32 -0.10
CA ALA A 234 -5.48 -20.80 1.21
C ALA A 234 -6.23 -22.13 1.10
N LEU A 235 -6.87 -22.40 -0.03
CA LEU A 235 -7.62 -23.63 -0.29
C LEU A 235 -7.07 -24.28 -1.58
N PRO A 236 -6.06 -25.14 -1.53
CA PRO A 236 -5.73 -26.16 -0.53
C PRO A 236 -4.55 -25.85 0.44
N GLY A 237 -4.15 -24.61 0.65
CA GLY A 237 -3.03 -24.29 1.54
C GLY A 237 -1.66 -24.47 0.88
N SER A 238 -1.56 -24.10 -0.40
CA SER A 238 -0.33 -24.30 -1.19
C SER A 238 0.46 -23.02 -1.37
N PHE A 239 1.79 -23.17 -1.48
CA PHE A 239 2.72 -22.12 -1.85
C PHE A 239 3.40 -22.46 -3.17
N ARG A 240 3.55 -21.46 -4.03
CA ARG A 240 4.36 -21.55 -5.23
C ARG A 240 5.31 -20.35 -5.26
N THR A 241 6.53 -20.58 -5.70
CA THR A 241 7.53 -19.52 -5.82
C THR A 241 8.04 -19.47 -7.24
N LEU A 242 8.14 -18.26 -7.78
CA LEU A 242 8.86 -17.97 -9.01
C LEU A 242 9.92 -16.90 -8.75
N ARG A 243 10.91 -16.79 -9.63
CA ARG A 243 11.91 -15.73 -9.60
C ARG A 243 11.72 -14.84 -10.81
N ALA A 244 11.44 -13.58 -10.57
CA ALA A 244 11.46 -12.55 -11.59
C ALA A 244 12.92 -12.17 -11.89
N ALA A 245 13.20 -11.87 -13.15
CA ALA A 245 14.47 -11.31 -13.59
C ALA A 245 14.22 -9.91 -14.18
N ALA A 246 15.25 -9.07 -14.17
CA ALA A 246 15.18 -7.78 -14.84
C ALA A 246 14.88 -7.97 -16.33
N ASP A 247 13.92 -7.23 -16.85
CA ASP A 247 13.63 -7.18 -18.28
C ASP A 247 14.66 -6.26 -18.96
N PRO A 248 15.57 -6.79 -19.79
CA PRO A 248 16.64 -6.00 -20.38
C PRO A 248 16.15 -4.89 -21.32
N ASP A 249 14.94 -5.04 -21.85
CA ASP A 249 14.36 -4.09 -22.80
C ASP A 249 13.54 -2.98 -22.09
N ARG A 250 13.27 -3.13 -20.79
CA ARG A 250 12.56 -2.13 -20.01
C ARG A 250 13.49 -1.05 -19.47
N ALA A 251 13.22 0.20 -19.76
CA ALA A 251 13.87 1.33 -19.12
C ALA A 251 13.42 1.48 -17.65
N LEU A 252 14.31 1.94 -16.78
CA LEU A 252 13.93 2.34 -15.41
C LEU A 252 12.94 3.52 -15.46
N VAL A 253 12.05 3.55 -14.49
CA VAL A 253 11.17 4.71 -14.26
C VAL A 253 12.02 5.87 -13.74
N THR A 254 11.93 7.02 -14.41
CA THR A 254 12.70 8.23 -14.05
C THR A 254 11.84 9.39 -13.56
N ALA A 255 10.52 9.28 -13.72
CA ALA A 255 9.54 10.26 -13.25
C ALA A 255 8.23 9.56 -12.92
N LEU A 256 7.55 10.04 -11.90
CA LEU A 256 6.21 9.59 -11.58
C LEU A 256 5.25 10.03 -12.68
N ALA A 257 4.27 9.17 -13.00
CA ALA A 257 3.17 9.57 -13.84
C ALA A 257 2.44 10.73 -13.13
N THR A 258 2.44 11.90 -13.74
CA THR A 258 1.60 13.00 -13.28
C THR A 258 0.13 12.59 -13.45
N ALA A 259 -0.71 12.92 -12.47
CA ALA A 259 -2.15 12.82 -12.69
C ALA A 259 -2.47 13.54 -14.01
N PRO A 260 -3.32 12.96 -14.87
CA PRO A 260 -3.72 13.66 -16.10
C PRO A 260 -4.18 15.06 -15.71
N GLU A 261 -3.68 16.08 -16.41
CA GLU A 261 -4.15 17.45 -16.21
C GLU A 261 -5.67 17.45 -16.35
N LEU A 262 -6.33 18.05 -15.36
CA LEU A 262 -7.79 18.18 -15.43
C LEU A 262 -8.15 18.91 -16.72
N PRO A 263 -9.17 18.43 -17.44
CA PRO A 263 -9.64 19.13 -18.64
C PRO A 263 -9.83 20.62 -18.35
N PRO A 264 -9.38 21.52 -19.25
CA PRO A 264 -9.46 22.98 -19.05
C PRO A 264 -10.87 23.45 -18.70
N GLU A 265 -11.88 22.73 -19.17
CA GLU A 265 -13.30 23.02 -18.95
C GLU A 265 -13.68 22.91 -17.47
N LEU A 266 -13.06 21.98 -16.72
CA LEU A 266 -13.26 21.87 -15.27
C LEU A 266 -12.66 23.05 -14.52
N SER A 267 -11.45 23.48 -14.91
CA SER A 267 -10.77 24.62 -14.26
C SER A 267 -11.44 25.97 -14.54
N THR A 268 -12.17 26.10 -15.65
CA THR A 268 -12.89 27.32 -16.03
C THR A 268 -14.34 27.36 -15.54
N GLY A 269 -14.82 26.34 -14.85
CA GLY A 269 -16.19 26.23 -14.36
C GLY A 269 -17.24 25.93 -15.47
N ARG A 270 -16.79 25.59 -16.69
CA ARG A 270 -17.66 25.19 -17.81
C ARG A 270 -18.06 23.72 -17.76
N ALA A 271 -17.42 22.96 -16.90
CA ALA A 271 -17.73 21.53 -16.64
C ALA A 271 -17.85 21.25 -15.14
N ALA A 272 -18.60 20.23 -14.81
CA ALA A 272 -18.69 19.68 -13.45
C ALA A 272 -18.11 18.27 -13.40
N LEU A 273 -17.59 17.90 -12.24
CA LEU A 273 -17.13 16.55 -11.95
C LEU A 273 -18.21 15.78 -11.20
N LEU A 274 -18.70 14.68 -11.76
CA LEU A 274 -19.56 13.72 -11.08
C LEU A 274 -18.68 12.65 -10.44
N ASP A 275 -18.49 12.73 -9.12
CA ASP A 275 -17.73 11.72 -8.36
C ASP A 275 -18.66 10.58 -7.93
N ILE A 276 -18.50 9.41 -8.56
CA ILE A 276 -19.25 8.17 -8.28
C ILE A 276 -18.47 7.19 -7.44
N SER A 277 -17.47 7.64 -6.70
CA SER A 277 -16.75 6.80 -5.73
C SER A 277 -17.68 6.34 -4.59
N GLU A 278 -17.31 5.28 -3.88
CA GLU A 278 -18.10 4.81 -2.71
C GLU A 278 -18.09 5.84 -1.58
N HIS A 279 -17.01 6.61 -1.48
CA HIS A 279 -16.82 7.69 -0.51
C HIS A 279 -16.39 8.97 -1.26
N PRO A 280 -17.33 9.65 -1.93
CA PRO A 280 -17.00 10.86 -2.68
C PRO A 280 -16.41 11.91 -1.76
N THR A 281 -15.22 12.37 -2.07
CA THR A 281 -14.60 13.52 -1.42
C THR A 281 -14.78 14.72 -2.31
N ALA A 282 -15.33 15.80 -1.78
CA ALA A 282 -15.42 17.06 -2.51
C ALA A 282 -14.00 17.48 -2.95
N LEU A 283 -13.74 17.44 -4.24
CA LEU A 283 -12.51 17.95 -4.84
C LEU A 283 -12.59 19.48 -4.87
N ALA A 284 -12.36 20.14 -3.74
CA ALA A 284 -12.23 21.59 -3.71
C ALA A 284 -10.94 22.00 -4.47
N PRO A 285 -10.99 23.02 -5.34
CA PRO A 285 -12.06 24.02 -5.52
C PRO A 285 -12.96 23.79 -6.75
N LEU A 286 -13.08 22.57 -7.28
CA LEU A 286 -13.83 22.30 -8.51
C LEU A 286 -15.33 22.16 -8.23
N PRO A 287 -16.21 22.61 -9.16
CA PRO A 287 -17.61 22.28 -9.08
C PRO A 287 -17.77 20.77 -9.22
N SER A 288 -18.13 20.10 -8.12
CA SER A 288 -18.29 18.66 -8.08
C SER A 288 -19.62 18.28 -7.45
N VAL A 289 -20.23 17.21 -7.98
CA VAL A 289 -21.42 16.58 -7.41
C VAL A 289 -21.03 15.19 -6.94
N ALA A 290 -21.23 14.92 -5.67
CA ALA A 290 -21.00 13.63 -5.08
C ALA A 290 -22.24 12.74 -5.26
N LEU A 291 -22.07 11.61 -5.95
CA LEU A 291 -23.11 10.59 -6.10
C LEU A 291 -22.50 9.22 -5.75
N PRO A 292 -22.54 8.80 -4.48
CA PRO A 292 -21.98 7.52 -4.08
C PRO A 292 -22.52 6.37 -4.92
N TRP A 293 -21.65 5.49 -5.42
CA TRP A 293 -22.01 4.41 -6.34
C TRP A 293 -23.18 3.54 -5.85
N HIS A 294 -23.23 3.27 -4.55
CA HIS A 294 -24.31 2.48 -3.95
C HIS A 294 -25.69 3.17 -4.02
N THR A 295 -25.75 4.47 -4.33
CA THR A 295 -27.00 5.24 -4.51
C THR A 295 -27.43 5.33 -5.97
N VAL A 296 -26.61 4.85 -6.90
CA VAL A 296 -26.90 4.83 -8.34
C VAL A 296 -27.78 3.60 -8.62
N THR A 297 -29.10 3.81 -8.57
CA THR A 297 -30.08 2.74 -8.79
C THR A 297 -30.58 2.66 -10.23
N ASP A 298 -30.51 3.79 -10.95
CA ASP A 298 -30.99 3.94 -12.31
C ASP A 298 -30.47 5.24 -12.94
N ASP A 299 -30.70 5.42 -14.23
CA ASP A 299 -30.32 6.65 -14.98
C ASP A 299 -30.98 7.93 -14.43
N ASP A 300 -32.15 7.80 -13.78
CA ASP A 300 -32.83 8.95 -13.20
C ASP A 300 -32.15 9.46 -11.94
N ALA A 301 -31.44 8.61 -11.19
CA ALA A 301 -30.63 9.01 -10.04
C ALA A 301 -29.48 9.93 -10.51
N VAL A 302 -28.82 9.55 -11.59
CA VAL A 302 -27.74 10.34 -12.23
C VAL A 302 -28.30 11.67 -12.76
N ARG A 303 -29.44 11.65 -13.47
CA ARG A 303 -30.08 12.87 -14.00
C ARG A 303 -30.48 13.83 -12.89
N ARG A 304 -31.00 13.35 -11.77
CA ARG A 304 -31.35 14.19 -10.61
C ARG A 304 -30.12 14.85 -9.99
N ALA A 305 -29.02 14.09 -9.86
CA ALA A 305 -27.76 14.64 -9.35
C ALA A 305 -27.20 15.71 -10.27
N LEU A 306 -27.25 15.50 -11.59
CA LEU A 306 -26.79 16.43 -12.60
C LEU A 306 -27.69 17.66 -12.75
N ALA A 307 -28.98 17.57 -12.47
CA ALA A 307 -29.89 18.69 -12.53
C ALA A 307 -29.54 19.85 -11.59
N SER A 308 -28.69 19.60 -10.60
CA SER A 308 -28.15 20.64 -9.71
C SER A 308 -26.86 21.29 -10.23
N CYS A 309 -26.31 20.81 -11.33
CA CYS A 309 -25.10 21.34 -11.96
C CYS A 309 -25.48 22.31 -13.07
N ASP A 310 -25.02 23.54 -12.97
CA ASP A 310 -25.08 24.55 -14.05
C ASP A 310 -23.77 24.45 -14.88
N ALA A 311 -23.62 23.33 -15.59
CA ALA A 311 -22.43 23.06 -16.39
C ALA A 311 -22.79 22.48 -17.74
N ASP A 312 -22.07 22.92 -18.79
CA ASP A 312 -22.27 22.47 -20.18
C ASP A 312 -21.76 21.03 -20.42
N LEU A 313 -20.80 20.59 -19.57
CA LEU A 313 -20.13 19.30 -19.66
C LEU A 313 -20.05 18.64 -18.28
N VAL A 314 -20.12 17.32 -18.26
CA VAL A 314 -19.95 16.54 -17.04
C VAL A 314 -18.92 15.46 -17.25
N PHE A 315 -17.87 15.46 -16.40
CA PHE A 315 -16.89 14.39 -16.33
C PHE A 315 -17.26 13.44 -15.19
N VAL A 316 -17.26 12.15 -15.47
CA VAL A 316 -17.52 11.12 -14.43
C VAL A 316 -16.19 10.59 -13.93
N ALA A 317 -15.99 10.62 -12.62
CA ALA A 317 -14.80 10.11 -11.99
C ALA A 317 -15.09 9.00 -10.97
N CYS A 318 -14.25 7.99 -10.96
CA CYS A 318 -14.15 7.03 -9.88
C CYS A 318 -12.69 6.64 -9.67
N PRO A 319 -12.28 6.22 -8.45
CA PRO A 319 -10.88 5.91 -8.14
C PRO A 319 -10.27 4.82 -9.03
N SER A 320 -11.05 3.83 -9.47
CA SER A 320 -10.60 2.73 -10.31
C SER A 320 -10.67 3.00 -11.82
N GLY A 321 -11.34 4.09 -12.23
CA GLY A 321 -11.62 4.37 -13.65
C GLY A 321 -12.69 3.47 -14.29
N GLY A 322 -12.94 2.27 -13.74
CA GLY A 322 -13.83 1.27 -14.31
C GLY A 322 -15.31 1.70 -14.31
N ARG A 323 -15.78 2.29 -13.22
CA ARG A 323 -17.18 2.75 -13.09
C ARG A 323 -17.47 3.93 -14.02
N SER A 324 -16.50 4.83 -14.20
CA SER A 324 -16.64 5.98 -15.10
C SER A 324 -16.68 5.57 -16.57
N ALA A 325 -16.00 4.49 -16.95
CA ALA A 325 -16.03 3.97 -18.32
C ALA A 325 -17.39 3.36 -18.74
N GLY A 326 -18.22 2.97 -17.74
CA GLY A 326 -19.57 2.43 -17.96
C GLY A 326 -20.64 3.49 -18.26
N PHE A 327 -20.35 4.79 -18.10
CA PHE A 327 -21.26 5.89 -18.38
C PHE A 327 -20.99 6.46 -19.78
N ALA A 328 -21.82 6.13 -20.75
CA ALA A 328 -22.01 6.91 -21.96
C ALA A 328 -23.15 7.91 -21.70
N LEU A 329 -22.83 9.16 -21.46
CA LEU A 329 -23.81 10.26 -21.39
C LEU A 329 -24.22 10.69 -22.79
#